data_afb4aaa25cab444f82b87889efbc73e5
#
_entry.id   afb4aaa25cab444f82b87889efbc73e5
#
_cell.length_a   1.000
_cell.length_b   1.000
_cell.length_c   1.000
_cell.angle_alpha   90.00
_cell.angle_beta   90.00
_cell.angle_gamma   90.00
#
_symmetry.space_group_name_H-M   'P 1'
#
loop_
_entity.id
_entity.type
_entity.pdbx_description
1 polymer ?
#
loop_
_entity_poly.entity_id
_entity_poly.type
_entity_poly.pdbx_seq_one_letter_code
_entity_poly.pdbx_strand_id
1 'polypeptide(L)'
;DPDEVVEPRVGDIYYSDGTWSTELDDNKTPIGVVFCLGAGKGDAASLYTTKGGEQMTEIKGYVVALVDATKGVNDDEGVVWSFYDGWYNGAGCSSEVDDFLGYSNTAAIKQAALRDDCPAGEFNGTDLSFPAAWYASDGYELMAPSPKTSSGWYLPSIYQFDYLWNKTYFNDGNMLASVEDTLVMLSELGYAD
;
A
#
# COMPACT_ATOMS: atom_id res chain seq x y z
N ASP A 1 -21.52 -19.55 14.15
CA ASP A 1 -20.43 -20.35 14.72
C ASP A 1 -19.29 -19.38 15.05
N PRO A 2 -18.80 -19.29 16.31
CA PRO A 2 -17.74 -18.36 16.68
C PRO A 2 -16.40 -18.66 16.00
N ASP A 3 -16.29 -19.74 15.26
CA ASP A 3 -15.10 -20.16 14.51
C ASP A 3 -15.27 -19.99 12.98
N GLU A 4 -16.30 -19.30 12.52
CA GLU A 4 -16.47 -19.04 11.09
C GLU A 4 -15.44 -17.97 10.67
N VAL A 5 -14.44 -18.38 9.89
CA VAL A 5 -13.47 -17.47 9.27
C VAL A 5 -14.22 -16.69 8.20
N VAL A 6 -14.55 -15.45 8.51
CA VAL A 6 -15.16 -14.54 7.53
C VAL A 6 -14.07 -14.13 6.53
N GLU A 7 -14.23 -14.49 5.26
CA GLU A 7 -13.34 -14.05 4.20
C GLU A 7 -13.61 -12.58 3.83
N PRO A 8 -12.59 -11.79 3.49
CA PRO A 8 -12.77 -10.38 3.10
C PRO A 8 -13.54 -10.27 1.78
N ARG A 9 -14.15 -9.11 1.58
CA ARG A 9 -14.79 -8.70 0.32
C ARG A 9 -14.20 -7.40 -0.17
N VAL A 10 -14.24 -7.17 -1.48
CA VAL A 10 -13.89 -5.86 -2.04
C VAL A 10 -14.87 -4.81 -1.53
N GLY A 11 -14.33 -3.73 -0.96
CA GLY A 11 -15.11 -2.70 -0.29
C GLY A 11 -15.19 -2.86 1.24
N ASP A 12 -14.74 -3.97 1.82
CA ASP A 12 -14.70 -4.12 3.28
C ASP A 12 -13.72 -3.13 3.92
N ILE A 13 -14.12 -2.63 5.09
CA ILE A 13 -13.29 -1.78 5.93
C ILE A 13 -12.24 -2.64 6.62
N TYR A 14 -10.98 -2.23 6.54
CA TYR A 14 -9.87 -2.89 7.22
C TYR A 14 -9.44 -2.10 8.44
N TYR A 15 -9.24 -2.77 9.57
CA TYR A 15 -8.99 -2.15 10.87
C TYR A 15 -7.54 -2.35 11.36
N SER A 16 -7.14 -1.49 12.28
CA SER A 16 -5.81 -1.51 12.90
C SER A 16 -5.50 -2.77 13.71
N ASP A 17 -6.52 -3.56 14.06
CA ASP A 17 -6.39 -4.86 14.73
C ASP A 17 -6.20 -6.05 13.76
N GLY A 18 -6.23 -5.78 12.44
CA GLY A 18 -6.06 -6.79 11.38
C GLY A 18 -7.35 -7.52 10.99
N THR A 19 -8.49 -7.05 11.46
CA THR A 19 -9.80 -7.56 11.07
C THR A 19 -10.44 -6.70 9.98
N TRP A 20 -11.54 -7.17 9.42
CA TRP A 20 -12.34 -6.47 8.41
C TRP A 20 -13.82 -6.70 8.61
N SER A 21 -14.64 -5.80 8.10
CA SER A 21 -16.09 -5.93 8.05
C SER A 21 -16.71 -5.06 6.95
N THR A 22 -17.87 -5.47 6.46
CA THR A 22 -18.64 -4.68 5.47
C THR A 22 -19.26 -3.43 6.12
N GLU A 23 -19.74 -3.57 7.35
CA GLU A 23 -20.31 -2.46 8.11
C GLU A 23 -19.27 -1.89 9.07
N LEU A 24 -19.34 -0.57 9.31
CA LEU A 24 -18.43 0.09 10.25
C LEU A 24 -18.63 -0.43 11.68
N ASP A 25 -17.56 -0.86 12.32
CA ASP A 25 -17.51 -1.18 13.74
C ASP A 25 -16.94 0.03 14.51
N ASP A 26 -17.81 0.76 15.20
CA ASP A 26 -17.44 1.95 15.97
C ASP A 26 -16.45 1.69 17.13
N ASN A 27 -16.21 0.42 17.47
CA ASN A 27 -15.23 0.04 18.50
C ASN A 27 -13.83 -0.19 17.93
N LYS A 28 -13.65 -0.09 16.61
CA LYS A 28 -12.40 -0.33 15.91
C LYS A 28 -11.93 0.91 15.18
N THR A 29 -10.65 0.97 14.89
CA THR A 29 -10.05 2.07 14.11
C THR A 29 -9.88 1.63 12.66
N PRO A 30 -10.64 2.20 11.71
CA PRO A 30 -10.45 1.97 10.29
C PRO A 30 -9.08 2.51 9.85
N ILE A 31 -8.38 1.75 8.99
CA ILE A 31 -7.09 2.17 8.41
C ILE A 31 -7.01 1.99 6.91
N GLY A 32 -7.98 1.32 6.30
CA GLY A 32 -7.99 1.09 4.87
C GLY A 32 -9.26 0.40 4.38
N VAL A 33 -9.35 0.22 3.06
CA VAL A 33 -10.43 -0.49 2.39
C VAL A 33 -9.85 -1.59 1.50
N VAL A 34 -10.42 -2.79 1.56
CA VAL A 34 -10.02 -3.93 0.72
C VAL A 34 -10.39 -3.65 -0.74
N PHE A 35 -9.41 -3.66 -1.65
CA PHE A 35 -9.67 -3.38 -3.06
C PHE A 35 -9.44 -4.57 -4.00
N CYS A 36 -8.70 -5.58 -3.58
CA CYS A 36 -8.45 -6.79 -4.38
C CYS A 36 -8.33 -7.99 -3.46
N LEU A 37 -8.79 -9.16 -3.90
CA LEU A 37 -8.78 -10.41 -3.12
C LEU A 37 -7.74 -11.39 -3.69
N GLY A 38 -7.13 -12.17 -2.80
CA GLY A 38 -6.14 -13.17 -3.15
C GLY A 38 -4.86 -12.57 -3.72
N ALA A 39 -3.97 -13.42 -4.20
CA ALA A 39 -2.70 -13.00 -4.80
C ALA A 39 -2.90 -12.48 -6.22
N GLY A 40 -2.36 -11.30 -6.50
CA GLY A 40 -2.33 -10.73 -7.84
C GLY A 40 -1.26 -11.37 -8.73
N LYS A 41 -1.24 -10.99 -10.01
CA LYS A 41 -0.29 -11.54 -11.00
C LYS A 41 1.16 -11.34 -10.57
N GLY A 42 1.92 -12.41 -10.57
CA GLY A 42 3.34 -12.41 -10.21
C GLY A 42 3.62 -12.37 -8.72
N ASP A 43 2.60 -12.18 -7.89
CA ASP A 43 2.73 -12.08 -6.45
C ASP A 43 2.46 -13.41 -5.75
N ALA A 44 3.07 -13.61 -4.57
CA ALA A 44 2.91 -14.84 -3.78
C ALA A 44 3.16 -14.55 -2.30
N ALA A 45 2.45 -15.24 -1.42
CA ALA A 45 2.60 -15.11 0.03
C ALA A 45 4.06 -15.33 0.50
N SER A 46 4.81 -16.20 -0.20
CA SER A 46 6.22 -16.46 0.11
C SER A 46 7.16 -15.25 -0.08
N LEU A 47 6.71 -14.18 -0.73
CA LEU A 47 7.47 -12.94 -0.89
C LEU A 47 7.30 -11.99 0.31
N TYR A 48 6.34 -12.28 1.20
CA TYR A 48 5.95 -11.39 2.28
C TYR A 48 6.41 -11.90 3.64
N THR A 49 6.92 -10.98 4.43
CA THR A 49 7.10 -11.17 5.87
C THR A 49 6.15 -10.21 6.59
N THR A 50 5.44 -10.71 7.59
CA THR A 50 4.56 -9.85 8.41
C THR A 50 5.41 -8.87 9.22
N LYS A 51 4.80 -7.78 9.68
CA LYS A 51 5.45 -6.86 10.62
C LYS A 51 5.84 -7.54 11.95
N GLY A 52 5.19 -8.65 12.29
CA GLY A 52 5.56 -9.51 13.42
C GLY A 52 6.80 -10.37 13.17
N GLY A 53 7.32 -10.41 11.94
CA GLY A 53 8.50 -11.18 11.54
C GLY A 53 8.19 -12.61 11.08
N GLU A 54 6.93 -12.95 10.87
CA GLU A 54 6.52 -14.27 10.41
C GLU A 54 6.38 -14.32 8.90
N GLN A 55 6.71 -15.44 8.28
CA GLN A 55 6.47 -15.68 6.86
C GLN A 55 4.96 -15.77 6.59
N MET A 56 4.46 -14.99 5.64
CA MET A 56 3.06 -15.11 5.23
C MET A 56 2.80 -16.43 4.50
N THR A 57 1.67 -17.03 4.77
CA THR A 57 1.25 -18.31 4.15
C THR A 57 0.15 -18.11 3.12
N GLU A 58 -0.55 -16.97 3.17
CA GLU A 58 -1.65 -16.64 2.27
C GLU A 58 -1.72 -15.11 2.08
N ILE A 59 -2.11 -14.66 0.89
CA ILE A 59 -2.55 -13.30 0.61
C ILE A 59 -4.07 -13.33 0.54
N LYS A 60 -4.75 -12.83 1.57
CA LYS A 60 -6.22 -12.72 1.58
C LYS A 60 -6.71 -11.59 0.67
N GLY A 61 -5.94 -10.52 0.57
CA GLY A 61 -6.25 -9.37 -0.27
C GLY A 61 -5.30 -8.21 -0.06
N TYR A 62 -5.57 -7.13 -0.77
CA TYR A 62 -4.83 -5.88 -0.72
C TYR A 62 -5.73 -4.76 -0.24
N VAL A 63 -5.16 -3.83 0.49
CA VAL A 63 -5.84 -2.73 1.16
C VAL A 63 -5.30 -1.39 0.66
N VAL A 64 -6.19 -0.47 0.29
CA VAL A 64 -5.85 0.92 0.04
C VAL A 64 -6.00 1.72 1.35
N ALA A 65 -5.07 2.63 1.59
CA ALA A 65 -5.06 3.52 2.74
C ALA A 65 -6.21 4.55 2.69
N LEU A 66 -6.62 5.08 3.85
CA LEU A 66 -7.71 6.07 3.95
C LEU A 66 -7.25 7.51 3.72
N VAL A 67 -5.98 7.79 3.90
CA VAL A 67 -5.41 9.14 3.87
C VAL A 67 -4.24 9.17 2.91
N ASP A 68 -4.05 10.27 2.20
CA ASP A 68 -2.89 10.47 1.35
C ASP A 68 -1.60 10.38 2.17
N ALA A 69 -0.64 9.59 1.68
CA ALA A 69 0.64 9.39 2.34
C ALA A 69 1.51 10.66 2.40
N THR A 70 1.21 11.65 1.56
CA THR A 70 1.92 12.95 1.49
C THR A 70 1.15 14.11 2.10
N LYS A 71 0.03 13.83 2.77
CA LYS A 71 -0.82 14.85 3.40
C LYS A 71 -0.02 15.79 4.31
N GLY A 72 -0.16 17.08 4.08
CA GLY A 72 0.54 18.12 4.83
C GLY A 72 2.01 18.30 4.49
N VAL A 73 2.55 17.55 3.53
CA VAL A 73 3.94 17.67 3.08
C VAL A 73 4.02 18.31 1.70
N ASN A 74 3.20 17.87 0.76
CA ASN A 74 3.16 18.39 -0.60
C ASN A 74 1.81 18.07 -1.25
N ASP A 75 0.74 18.65 -0.71
CA ASP A 75 -0.64 18.33 -1.05
C ASP A 75 -0.99 18.60 -2.53
N ASP A 76 -0.30 19.56 -3.18
CA ASP A 76 -0.62 19.99 -4.53
C ASP A 76 0.24 19.35 -5.63
N GLU A 77 1.45 18.89 -5.33
CA GLU A 77 2.43 18.47 -6.35
C GLU A 77 2.85 17.00 -6.24
N GLY A 78 2.46 16.30 -5.17
CA GLY A 78 2.96 14.97 -4.87
C GLY A 78 4.45 14.95 -4.54
N VAL A 79 5.05 13.79 -4.48
CA VAL A 79 6.48 13.62 -4.21
C VAL A 79 7.16 12.88 -5.36
N VAL A 80 8.43 13.21 -5.61
CA VAL A 80 9.20 12.55 -6.65
C VAL A 80 9.48 11.10 -6.30
N TRP A 81 9.59 10.27 -7.33
CA TRP A 81 9.97 8.87 -7.19
C TRP A 81 11.39 8.73 -6.62
N SER A 82 12.35 9.43 -7.22
CA SER A 82 13.74 9.51 -6.82
C SER A 82 14.29 10.87 -7.20
N PHE A 83 15.21 11.42 -6.39
CA PHE A 83 15.94 12.65 -6.73
C PHE A 83 17.03 12.42 -7.78
N TYR A 84 17.33 11.18 -8.15
CA TYR A 84 18.44 10.83 -9.04
C TYR A 84 17.91 10.15 -10.30
N ASP A 85 18.06 10.85 -11.44
CA ASP A 85 17.65 10.35 -12.74
C ASP A 85 18.30 8.99 -13.05
N GLY A 86 17.47 8.04 -13.47
CA GLY A 86 17.90 6.69 -13.86
C GLY A 86 18.11 5.71 -12.70
N TRP A 87 18.06 6.15 -11.45
CA TRP A 87 18.26 5.25 -10.31
C TRP A 87 17.11 4.26 -10.08
N TYR A 88 15.90 4.57 -10.58
CA TYR A 88 14.78 3.62 -10.54
C TYR A 88 15.12 2.28 -11.23
N ASN A 89 15.90 2.29 -12.32
CA ASN A 89 16.37 1.07 -12.97
C ASN A 89 17.44 0.33 -12.14
N GLY A 90 18.18 1.03 -11.31
CA GLY A 90 19.20 0.47 -10.41
C GLY A 90 18.64 -0.06 -9.10
N ALA A 91 17.40 0.24 -8.76
CA ALA A 91 16.79 -0.20 -7.51
C ALA A 91 16.41 -1.70 -7.51
N GLY A 92 16.38 -2.36 -8.66
CA GLY A 92 16.04 -3.78 -8.77
C GLY A 92 14.54 -4.06 -8.72
N CYS A 93 13.72 -3.05 -9.03
CA CYS A 93 12.28 -3.21 -9.18
C CYS A 93 11.94 -4.06 -10.40
N SER A 94 10.79 -4.72 -10.37
CA SER A 94 10.22 -5.35 -11.56
C SER A 94 9.98 -4.32 -12.65
N SER A 95 10.24 -4.70 -13.90
CA SER A 95 9.93 -3.91 -15.10
C SER A 95 8.60 -4.30 -15.75
N GLU A 96 7.92 -5.31 -15.20
CA GLU A 96 6.62 -5.75 -15.70
C GLU A 96 5.56 -4.71 -15.34
N VAL A 97 4.74 -4.36 -16.32
CA VAL A 97 3.72 -3.30 -16.14
C VAL A 97 2.38 -3.80 -15.61
N ASP A 98 2.23 -5.12 -15.51
CA ASP A 98 0.98 -5.79 -15.13
C ASP A 98 1.15 -6.74 -13.94
N ASP A 99 2.15 -6.50 -13.09
CA ASP A 99 2.38 -7.26 -11.87
C ASP A 99 1.81 -6.57 -10.60
N PHE A 100 1.65 -7.38 -9.54
CA PHE A 100 1.24 -6.93 -8.21
C PHE A 100 2.41 -6.87 -7.22
N LEU A 101 3.62 -6.57 -7.68
CA LEU A 101 4.86 -6.65 -6.91
C LEU A 101 5.20 -5.36 -6.13
N GLY A 102 4.23 -4.52 -5.77
CA GLY A 102 4.47 -3.28 -5.02
C GLY A 102 5.26 -3.49 -3.73
N TYR A 103 4.94 -4.51 -2.95
CA TYR A 103 5.69 -4.86 -1.74
C TYR A 103 7.16 -5.22 -2.04
N SER A 104 7.39 -6.14 -2.96
CA SER A 104 8.73 -6.57 -3.36
C SER A 104 9.55 -5.43 -3.96
N ASN A 105 8.92 -4.58 -4.78
CA ASN A 105 9.55 -3.40 -5.37
C ASN A 105 9.93 -2.39 -4.26
N THR A 106 9.05 -2.14 -3.29
CA THR A 106 9.36 -1.27 -2.15
C THR A 106 10.52 -1.83 -1.32
N ALA A 107 10.56 -3.14 -1.09
CA ALA A 107 11.67 -3.78 -0.39
C ALA A 107 12.99 -3.65 -1.18
N ALA A 108 12.96 -3.81 -2.50
CA ALA A 108 14.13 -3.61 -3.36
C ALA A 108 14.63 -2.15 -3.31
N ILE A 109 13.73 -1.17 -3.32
CA ILE A 109 14.06 0.26 -3.18
C ILE A 109 14.73 0.52 -1.83
N LYS A 110 14.20 -0.02 -0.73
CA LYS A 110 14.81 0.10 0.60
C LYS A 110 16.23 -0.45 0.64
N GLN A 111 16.47 -1.58 0.01
CA GLN A 111 17.83 -2.16 -0.10
C GLN A 111 18.74 -1.31 -0.99
N ALA A 112 18.23 -0.80 -2.10
CA ALA A 112 19.00 0.08 -2.98
C ALA A 112 19.45 1.37 -2.29
N ALA A 113 18.62 1.96 -1.45
CA ALA A 113 18.94 3.15 -0.68
C ALA A 113 20.09 2.95 0.33
N LEU A 114 20.35 1.69 0.73
CA LEU A 114 21.45 1.36 1.65
C LEU A 114 22.77 1.04 0.94
N ARG A 115 22.82 1.07 -0.38
CA ARG A 115 24.04 0.74 -1.15
C ARG A 115 25.01 1.91 -1.13
N ASP A 116 26.29 1.59 -1.07
CA ASP A 116 27.38 2.58 -1.09
C ASP A 116 27.42 3.43 -2.39
N ASP A 117 26.87 2.88 -3.49
CA ASP A 117 26.80 3.57 -4.78
C ASP A 117 25.48 4.36 -4.97
N CYS A 118 24.57 4.36 -4.00
CA CYS A 118 23.41 5.22 -4.02
C CYS A 118 23.85 6.68 -3.90
N PRO A 119 23.43 7.55 -4.84
CA PRO A 119 24.06 8.88 -5.01
C PRO A 119 23.95 9.83 -3.84
N ALA A 120 23.24 9.60 -2.84
CA ALA A 120 23.15 10.28 -1.55
C ALA A 120 21.76 10.09 -0.94
N GLY A 121 21.66 10.45 0.31
CA GLY A 121 20.44 10.42 1.05
C GLY A 121 20.23 9.10 1.78
N GLU A 122 19.20 9.09 2.54
CA GLU A 122 18.82 8.00 3.40
C GLU A 122 17.43 7.50 2.96
N PHE A 123 17.11 6.24 3.23
CA PHE A 123 15.72 5.82 3.05
C PHE A 123 14.83 6.50 4.10
N ASN A 124 15.32 6.58 5.34
CA ASN A 124 14.67 7.28 6.45
C ASN A 124 15.50 8.50 6.83
N GLY A 125 14.91 9.67 6.94
CA GLY A 125 15.61 10.87 7.35
C GLY A 125 15.09 12.13 6.68
N THR A 126 15.91 13.16 6.64
CA THR A 126 15.57 14.47 6.05
C THR A 126 15.97 14.59 4.59
N ASP A 127 16.86 13.73 4.11
CA ASP A 127 17.38 13.72 2.74
C ASP A 127 17.05 12.37 2.07
N LEU A 128 15.80 12.22 1.65
CA LEU A 128 15.26 10.97 1.13
C LEU A 128 15.73 10.70 -0.29
N SER A 129 16.36 9.54 -0.51
CA SER A 129 16.72 9.09 -1.86
C SER A 129 15.49 8.72 -2.71
N PHE A 130 14.48 8.15 -2.06
CA PHE A 130 13.24 7.65 -2.69
C PHE A 130 12.00 8.11 -1.92
N PRO A 131 11.61 9.39 -2.04
CA PRO A 131 10.52 9.96 -1.24
C PRO A 131 9.20 9.20 -1.37
N ALA A 132 8.76 8.87 -2.60
CA ALA A 132 7.51 8.17 -2.82
C ALA A 132 7.45 6.82 -2.07
N ALA A 133 8.52 6.03 -2.13
CA ALA A 133 8.58 4.75 -1.43
C ALA A 133 8.60 4.92 0.09
N TRP A 134 9.28 5.93 0.60
CA TRP A 134 9.33 6.20 2.04
C TRP A 134 7.96 6.64 2.57
N TYR A 135 7.33 7.64 1.92
CA TYR A 135 6.03 8.15 2.35
C TYR A 135 4.94 7.07 2.29
N ALA A 136 4.96 6.22 1.25
CA ALA A 136 3.97 5.14 1.11
C ALA A 136 4.26 3.91 1.99
N SER A 137 5.36 3.88 2.73
CA SER A 137 5.73 2.73 3.59
C SER A 137 6.08 3.17 5.00
N ASP A 138 7.37 3.31 5.33
CA ASP A 138 7.82 3.61 6.70
C ASP A 138 7.29 4.95 7.22
N GLY A 139 7.17 5.95 6.34
CA GLY A 139 6.55 7.23 6.68
C GLY A 139 5.06 7.10 6.99
N TYR A 140 4.33 6.32 6.18
CA TYR A 140 2.91 6.09 6.42
C TYR A 140 2.64 5.29 7.69
N GLU A 141 3.50 4.34 8.02
CA GLU A 141 3.44 3.59 9.28
C GLU A 141 3.48 4.48 10.54
N LEU A 142 4.09 5.66 10.44
CA LEU A 142 4.10 6.63 11.55
C LEU A 142 2.75 7.33 11.72
N MET A 143 1.97 7.46 10.64
CA MET A 143 0.65 8.09 10.62
C MET A 143 -0.46 7.09 10.94
N ALA A 144 -0.44 5.94 10.27
CA ALA A 144 -1.44 4.89 10.38
C ALA A 144 -0.74 3.52 10.57
N PRO A 145 -0.37 3.16 11.80
CA PRO A 145 0.29 1.89 12.07
C PRO A 145 -0.55 0.70 11.62
N SER A 146 0.01 -0.14 10.77
CA SER A 146 -0.62 -1.37 10.30
C SER A 146 -0.49 -2.50 11.33
N PRO A 147 -1.40 -3.52 11.31
CA PRO A 147 -1.34 -4.65 12.23
C PRO A 147 -0.07 -5.47 12.08
N LYS A 148 0.36 -6.13 13.16
CA LYS A 148 1.53 -7.04 13.13
C LYS A 148 1.35 -8.24 12.21
N THR A 149 0.11 -8.62 11.93
CA THR A 149 -0.27 -9.73 11.05
C THR A 149 -0.24 -9.37 9.57
N SER A 150 -0.14 -8.06 9.23
CA SER A 150 -0.03 -7.57 7.86
C SER A 150 1.42 -7.45 7.40
N SER A 151 1.62 -7.23 6.09
CA SER A 151 2.93 -6.92 5.51
C SER A 151 3.45 -5.51 5.85
N GLY A 152 2.60 -4.66 6.41
CA GLY A 152 2.84 -3.23 6.45
C GLY A 152 2.46 -2.53 5.14
N TRP A 153 2.58 -1.20 5.15
CA TRP A 153 2.31 -0.35 4.01
C TRP A 153 3.48 -0.37 3.01
N TYR A 154 3.17 -0.21 1.73
CA TYR A 154 4.16 -0.16 0.66
C TYR A 154 3.66 0.68 -0.52
N LEU A 155 4.58 1.14 -1.36
CA LEU A 155 4.25 1.82 -2.61
C LEU A 155 3.66 0.81 -3.61
N PRO A 156 2.43 1.00 -4.10
CA PRO A 156 1.82 0.06 -5.03
C PRO A 156 2.59 -0.03 -6.35
N SER A 157 2.53 -1.18 -7.01
CA SER A 157 2.91 -1.27 -8.43
C SER A 157 1.91 -0.49 -9.29
N ILE A 158 2.31 -0.16 -10.52
CA ILE A 158 1.43 0.55 -11.47
C ILE A 158 0.12 -0.24 -11.66
N TYR A 159 0.21 -1.55 -11.78
CA TYR A 159 -0.97 -2.38 -12.01
C TYR A 159 -1.87 -2.53 -10.80
N GLN A 160 -1.33 -2.51 -9.56
CA GLN A 160 -2.16 -2.43 -8.36
C GLN A 160 -2.96 -1.13 -8.33
N PHE A 161 -2.34 -0.03 -8.74
CA PHE A 161 -3.01 1.26 -8.84
C PHE A 161 -4.05 1.27 -9.98
N ASP A 162 -3.69 0.77 -11.16
CA ASP A 162 -4.61 0.66 -12.30
C ASP A 162 -5.81 -0.25 -11.98
N TYR A 163 -5.59 -1.33 -11.22
CA TYR A 163 -6.65 -2.22 -10.76
C TYR A 163 -7.65 -1.50 -9.86
N LEU A 164 -7.15 -0.73 -8.87
CA LEU A 164 -7.99 0.06 -7.97
C LEU A 164 -8.89 1.05 -8.73
N TRP A 165 -8.34 1.68 -9.77
CA TRP A 165 -9.04 2.67 -10.59
C TRP A 165 -9.80 2.04 -11.78
N ASN A 166 -9.86 0.72 -11.88
CA ASN A 166 -10.43 0.02 -13.03
C ASN A 166 -9.90 0.59 -14.36
N LYS A 167 -8.62 0.97 -14.37
CA LYS A 167 -7.91 1.53 -15.52
C LYS A 167 -7.28 0.43 -16.36
N THR A 168 -7.21 0.65 -17.65
CA THR A 168 -6.12 0.11 -18.45
C THR A 168 -5.15 1.24 -18.71
N TYR A 169 -3.87 0.97 -18.87
CA TYR A 169 -2.75 1.90 -19.00
C TYR A 169 -2.98 3.13 -19.90
N PHE A 170 -4.07 3.16 -20.66
CA PHE A 170 -4.42 4.20 -21.64
C PHE A 170 -5.84 4.76 -21.53
N ASN A 171 -6.64 4.33 -20.57
CA ASN A 171 -8.02 4.80 -20.41
C ASN A 171 -8.24 5.40 -19.03
N ASP A 172 -8.92 6.54 -19.00
CA ASP A 172 -9.45 7.10 -17.76
C ASP A 172 -10.48 6.13 -17.19
N GLY A 173 -10.17 5.54 -16.01
CA GLY A 173 -11.07 4.68 -15.27
C GLY A 173 -11.69 5.43 -14.10
N ASN A 174 -12.73 4.84 -13.54
CA ASN A 174 -13.26 5.22 -12.23
C ASN A 174 -12.77 4.22 -11.19
N MET A 175 -12.66 4.65 -9.94
CA MET A 175 -12.36 3.74 -8.84
C MET A 175 -13.39 2.59 -8.81
N LEU A 176 -13.00 1.44 -8.29
CA LEU A 176 -13.93 0.32 -8.06
C LEU A 176 -15.10 0.81 -7.19
N ALA A 177 -16.33 0.70 -7.68
CA ALA A 177 -17.50 1.34 -7.07
C ALA A 177 -17.67 0.98 -5.58
N SER A 178 -17.48 -0.29 -5.20
CA SER A 178 -17.60 -0.71 -3.80
C SER A 178 -16.52 -0.11 -2.90
N VAL A 179 -15.32 0.16 -3.45
CA VAL A 179 -14.23 0.83 -2.72
C VAL A 179 -14.53 2.32 -2.58
N GLU A 180 -14.94 2.96 -3.67
CA GLU A 180 -15.31 4.36 -3.69
C GLU A 180 -16.46 4.67 -2.72
N ASP A 181 -17.52 3.87 -2.74
CA ASP A 181 -18.67 4.01 -1.83
C ASP A 181 -18.23 3.95 -0.35
N THR A 182 -17.33 3.02 -0.01
CA THR A 182 -16.82 2.89 1.35
C THR A 182 -15.91 4.06 1.73
N LEU A 183 -15.01 4.49 0.83
CA LEU A 183 -14.14 5.64 1.08
C LEU A 183 -14.95 6.93 1.27
N VAL A 184 -15.97 7.17 0.44
CA VAL A 184 -16.87 8.32 0.59
C VAL A 184 -17.58 8.27 1.95
N MET A 185 -18.15 7.15 2.33
CA MET A 185 -18.78 6.99 3.64
C MET A 185 -17.80 7.27 4.79
N LEU A 186 -16.58 6.73 4.73
CA LEU A 186 -15.55 6.95 5.74
C LEU A 186 -15.06 8.41 5.77
N SER A 187 -15.00 9.08 4.62
CA SER A 187 -14.67 10.51 4.53
C SER A 187 -15.75 11.39 5.18
N GLU A 188 -17.02 11.11 4.92
CA GLU A 188 -18.14 11.82 5.58
C GLU A 188 -18.11 11.67 7.11
N LEU A 189 -17.59 10.58 7.61
CA LEU A 189 -17.39 10.30 9.04
C LEU A 189 -16.06 10.83 9.60
N GLY A 190 -15.19 11.39 8.75
CA GLY A 190 -13.91 11.97 9.13
C GLY A 190 -12.76 10.97 9.30
N TYR A 191 -12.87 9.76 8.76
CA TYR A 191 -11.82 8.74 8.79
C TYR A 191 -10.93 8.75 7.54
N ALA A 192 -11.41 9.26 6.41
CA ALA A 192 -10.69 9.31 5.14
C ALA A 192 -10.64 10.74 4.58
N ASP A 193 -9.72 10.99 3.62
CA ASP A 193 -9.59 12.25 2.88
C ASP A 193 -10.42 12.24 1.60
#